data_93eea7296fbdec4e03685526cd5e5aff
#
_entry.id   93eea7296fbdec4e03685526cd5e5aff
#
_cell.length_a   1.000
_cell.length_b   1.000
_cell.length_c   1.000
_cell.angle_alpha   90.00
_cell.angle_beta   90.00
_cell.angle_gamma   90.00
#
_symmetry.space_group_name_H-M   'P 1'
#
loop_
_entity.id
_entity.type
_entity.pdbx_description
1 polymer ?
#
loop_
_entity_poly.entity_id
_entity_poly.type
_entity_poly.pdbx_seq_one_letter_code
_entity_poly.pdbx_strand_id
1 'polypeptide(L)'
;MLLENSLKKILIIDFGSQFTQLIARKVRELGIYCEIISHHKSNNIKLLDKNVSGLILSGGPLNVYQSKKVKFNKNLLNSNIPVLGICFGHQIISKELGGKVKQSKSREFGLAKVKKVKESILTKDFFTKNENNVWMSHADEVTKLPKDFKVIGKTNNAKFCIVENSKKKLFGIQFHPEVTHTNLSLIHISEPTRR
;
A
#
# COMPACT_ATOMS: atom_id res chain seq x y z
N MET A 1 -36.86 3.63 -13.59
CA MET A 1 -35.41 3.55 -13.87
C MET A 1 -34.70 3.86 -12.57
N LEU A 2 -34.53 2.83 -11.73
CA LEU A 2 -33.83 2.94 -10.45
C LEU A 2 -32.36 3.17 -10.74
N LEU A 3 -31.82 4.32 -10.35
CA LEU A 3 -30.40 4.60 -10.38
C LEU A 3 -29.71 3.57 -9.50
N GLU A 4 -29.06 2.57 -10.09
CA GLU A 4 -28.06 1.76 -9.43
C GLU A 4 -26.89 2.68 -9.04
N ASN A 5 -27.03 3.38 -7.93
CA ASN A 5 -25.92 3.96 -7.22
C ASN A 5 -25.10 2.81 -6.61
N SER A 6 -24.36 2.11 -7.46
CA SER A 6 -23.47 1.06 -7.02
C SER A 6 -22.37 1.71 -6.17
N LEU A 7 -22.44 1.47 -4.86
CA LEU A 7 -21.50 1.98 -3.88
C LEU A 7 -20.06 1.64 -4.30
N LYS A 8 -19.26 2.67 -4.48
CA LYS A 8 -17.82 2.50 -4.73
C LYS A 8 -17.17 1.80 -3.55
N LYS A 9 -16.25 0.88 -3.85
CA LYS A 9 -15.56 0.08 -2.83
C LYS A 9 -14.04 0.05 -3.01
N ILE A 10 -13.35 -0.18 -1.91
CA ILE A 10 -11.93 -0.53 -1.88
C ILE A 10 -11.81 -2.05 -1.78
N LEU A 11 -10.97 -2.66 -2.63
CA LEU A 11 -10.59 -4.05 -2.44
C LEU A 11 -9.27 -4.14 -1.70
N ILE A 12 -9.24 -4.97 -0.67
CA ILE A 12 -8.04 -5.26 0.12
C ILE A 12 -7.59 -6.67 -0.27
N ILE A 13 -6.44 -6.76 -0.93
CA ILE A 13 -5.82 -8.04 -1.28
C ILE A 13 -5.04 -8.52 -0.07
N ASP A 14 -5.48 -9.64 0.51
CA ASP A 14 -4.88 -10.22 1.69
C ASP A 14 -3.76 -11.21 1.34
N PHE A 15 -2.54 -10.90 1.78
CA PHE A 15 -1.37 -11.78 1.68
C PHE A 15 -1.11 -12.59 2.96
N GLY A 16 -2.11 -12.71 3.83
CA GLY A 16 -2.01 -13.45 5.09
C GLY A 16 -1.48 -12.62 6.24
N SER A 17 -1.64 -11.30 6.20
CA SER A 17 -1.27 -10.42 7.31
C SER A 17 -2.27 -10.56 8.46
N GLN A 18 -1.76 -10.69 9.68
CA GLN A 18 -2.59 -10.59 10.90
C GLN A 18 -3.25 -9.21 11.04
N PHE A 19 -2.78 -8.20 10.31
CA PHE A 19 -3.30 -6.82 10.36
C PHE A 19 -4.29 -6.49 9.24
N THR A 20 -4.61 -7.42 8.32
CA THR A 20 -5.52 -7.14 7.20
C THR A 20 -6.91 -6.67 7.68
N GLN A 21 -7.42 -7.26 8.78
CA GLN A 21 -8.69 -6.83 9.37
C GLN A 21 -8.62 -5.42 9.96
N LEU A 22 -7.46 -5.00 10.50
CA LEU A 22 -7.26 -3.63 10.98
C LEU A 22 -7.27 -2.64 9.82
N ILE A 23 -6.66 -2.99 8.67
CA ILE A 23 -6.74 -2.16 7.45
C ILE A 23 -8.21 -1.96 7.06
N ALA A 24 -8.99 -3.05 6.98
CA ALA A 24 -10.40 -2.98 6.63
C ALA A 24 -11.21 -2.14 7.63
N ARG A 25 -10.94 -2.31 8.92
CA ARG A 25 -11.57 -1.51 9.97
C ARG A 25 -11.27 -0.02 9.79
N LYS A 26 -10.01 0.36 9.55
CA LYS A 26 -9.63 1.76 9.33
C LYS A 26 -10.30 2.36 8.10
N VAL A 27 -10.39 1.62 7.01
CA VAL A 27 -11.10 2.06 5.80
C VAL A 27 -12.59 2.30 6.10
N ARG A 28 -13.24 1.41 6.87
CA ARG A 28 -14.65 1.55 7.24
C ARG A 28 -14.89 2.67 8.24
N GLU A 29 -13.96 2.93 9.16
CA GLU A 29 -14.01 4.09 10.09
C GLU A 29 -14.03 5.42 9.32
N LEU A 30 -13.51 5.45 8.09
CA LEU A 30 -13.58 6.60 7.17
C LEU A 30 -14.90 6.66 6.36
N GLY A 31 -15.86 5.78 6.65
CA GLY A 31 -17.14 5.71 5.93
C GLY A 31 -17.02 5.06 4.53
N ILE A 32 -15.94 4.34 4.23
CA ILE A 32 -15.70 3.73 2.92
C ILE A 32 -15.97 2.23 3.00
N TYR A 33 -16.81 1.74 2.08
CA TYR A 33 -17.05 0.30 1.97
C TYR A 33 -15.79 -0.41 1.42
N CYS A 34 -15.43 -1.54 2.02
CA CYS A 34 -14.30 -2.36 1.56
C CYS A 34 -14.58 -3.85 1.72
N GLU A 35 -13.96 -4.61 0.83
CA GLU A 35 -13.99 -6.08 0.83
C GLU A 35 -12.56 -6.61 0.93
N ILE A 36 -12.37 -7.69 1.69
CA ILE A 36 -11.11 -8.41 1.79
C ILE A 36 -11.21 -9.64 0.88
N ILE A 37 -10.23 -9.82 0.02
CA ILE A 37 -10.09 -11.00 -0.83
C ILE A 37 -8.69 -11.59 -0.70
N SER A 38 -8.61 -12.92 -0.67
CA SER A 38 -7.31 -13.60 -0.68
C SER A 38 -6.54 -13.33 -1.97
N HIS A 39 -5.23 -13.18 -1.89
CA HIS A 39 -4.35 -13.00 -3.05
C HIS A 39 -4.48 -14.11 -4.09
N HIS A 40 -4.86 -15.33 -3.71
CA HIS A 40 -5.14 -16.44 -4.63
C HIS A 40 -6.30 -16.13 -5.58
N LYS A 41 -7.29 -15.37 -5.14
CA LYS A 41 -8.45 -14.96 -5.94
C LYS A 41 -8.14 -13.75 -6.84
N SER A 42 -7.01 -13.08 -6.65
CA SER A 42 -6.61 -11.90 -7.43
C SER A 42 -6.38 -12.20 -8.92
N ASN A 43 -6.21 -13.47 -9.27
CA ASN A 43 -6.10 -13.90 -10.68
C ASN A 43 -7.42 -13.79 -11.45
N ASN A 44 -8.54 -13.62 -10.78
CA ASN A 44 -9.83 -13.42 -11.42
C ASN A 44 -10.06 -11.92 -11.69
N ILE A 45 -9.81 -11.48 -12.93
CA ILE A 45 -9.95 -10.07 -13.36
C ILE A 45 -11.39 -9.54 -13.18
N LYS A 46 -12.40 -10.41 -13.10
CA LYS A 46 -13.78 -10.01 -12.78
C LYS A 46 -13.93 -9.32 -11.43
N LEU A 47 -12.87 -9.34 -10.58
CA LEU A 47 -12.83 -8.60 -9.31
C LEU A 47 -12.77 -7.08 -9.50
N LEU A 48 -12.33 -6.60 -10.66
CA LEU A 48 -12.36 -5.17 -11.00
C LEU A 48 -13.68 -4.81 -11.68
N ASP A 49 -14.77 -4.95 -10.95
CA ASP A 49 -16.03 -4.40 -11.40
C ASP A 49 -15.98 -2.85 -11.40
N LYS A 50 -16.94 -2.21 -12.05
CA LYS A 50 -17.01 -0.74 -12.18
C LYS A 50 -17.06 0.00 -10.83
N ASN A 51 -17.31 -0.73 -9.75
CA ASN A 51 -17.49 -0.19 -8.41
C ASN A 51 -16.20 -0.15 -7.61
N VAL A 52 -15.13 -0.80 -8.10
CA VAL A 52 -13.84 -0.78 -7.42
C VAL A 52 -13.16 0.56 -7.70
N SER A 53 -12.99 1.37 -6.66
CA SER A 53 -12.36 2.70 -6.73
C SER A 53 -10.88 2.70 -6.33
N GLY A 54 -10.40 1.62 -5.71
CA GLY A 54 -9.00 1.48 -5.33
C GLY A 54 -8.67 0.10 -4.80
N LEU A 55 -7.37 -0.20 -4.76
CA LEU A 55 -6.82 -1.45 -4.23
C LEU A 55 -5.87 -1.15 -3.08
N ILE A 56 -5.91 -1.99 -2.04
CA ILE A 56 -4.89 -2.03 -1.00
C ILE A 56 -4.27 -3.43 -1.03
N LEU A 57 -2.95 -3.50 -1.16
CA LEU A 57 -2.17 -4.72 -1.03
C LEU A 57 -1.64 -4.78 0.39
N SER A 58 -2.12 -5.73 1.19
CA SER A 58 -1.78 -5.83 2.62
C SER A 58 -0.31 -6.20 2.84
N GLY A 59 0.11 -6.17 4.09
CA GLY A 59 1.30 -6.87 4.56
C GLY A 59 1.16 -8.40 4.40
N GLY A 60 2.17 -9.14 4.82
CA GLY A 60 2.13 -10.59 4.82
C GLY A 60 3.37 -11.22 5.45
N PRO A 61 3.28 -12.48 5.92
CA PRO A 61 4.39 -13.18 6.55
C PRO A 61 5.40 -13.73 5.54
N LEU A 62 5.04 -13.72 4.25
CA LEU A 62 5.89 -14.23 3.19
C LEU A 62 6.97 -13.21 2.82
N ASN A 63 8.11 -13.71 2.35
CA ASN A 63 9.08 -12.87 1.68
C ASN A 63 8.92 -12.96 0.16
N VAL A 64 9.27 -11.89 -0.55
CA VAL A 64 9.12 -11.84 -2.01
C VAL A 64 10.06 -12.79 -2.75
N TYR A 65 11.08 -13.36 -2.08
CA TYR A 65 11.98 -14.37 -2.68
C TYR A 65 11.31 -15.74 -2.80
N GLN A 66 10.38 -16.05 -1.91
CA GLN A 66 9.57 -17.26 -1.96
C GLN A 66 8.37 -17.10 -2.93
N SER A 67 8.53 -16.27 -3.94
CA SER A 67 7.49 -15.82 -4.87
C SER A 67 6.72 -16.94 -5.59
N LYS A 68 7.24 -18.17 -5.65
CA LYS A 68 6.50 -19.33 -6.17
C LYS A 68 5.20 -19.62 -5.39
N LYS A 69 5.12 -19.15 -4.12
CA LYS A 69 3.94 -19.31 -3.26
C LYS A 69 2.96 -18.12 -3.34
N VAL A 70 3.41 -16.97 -3.88
CA VAL A 70 2.58 -15.77 -3.97
C VAL A 70 1.93 -15.72 -5.35
N LYS A 71 0.66 -16.10 -5.42
CA LYS A 71 -0.15 -15.96 -6.63
C LYS A 71 -0.80 -14.57 -6.61
N PHE A 72 -0.22 -13.63 -7.34
CA PHE A 72 -0.74 -12.28 -7.47
C PHE A 72 -0.88 -11.89 -8.93
N ASN A 73 -2.03 -11.38 -9.30
CA ASN A 73 -2.27 -10.89 -10.66
C ASN A 73 -1.64 -9.52 -10.86
N LYS A 74 -0.45 -9.46 -11.43
CA LYS A 74 0.28 -8.21 -11.71
C LYS A 74 -0.47 -7.25 -12.63
N ASN A 75 -1.45 -7.73 -13.43
CA ASN A 75 -2.25 -6.86 -14.28
C ASN A 75 -3.09 -5.87 -13.48
N LEU A 76 -3.35 -6.15 -12.19
CA LEU A 76 -4.00 -5.22 -11.26
C LEU A 76 -3.20 -3.92 -11.10
N LEU A 77 -1.88 -3.96 -11.27
CA LEU A 77 -1.01 -2.77 -11.23
C LEU A 77 -1.13 -1.87 -12.47
N ASN A 78 -1.85 -2.33 -13.50
CA ASN A 78 -2.14 -1.56 -14.72
C ASN A 78 -3.63 -1.22 -14.86
N SER A 79 -4.41 -1.35 -13.79
CA SER A 79 -5.87 -1.20 -13.80
C SER A 79 -6.38 0.25 -13.86
N ASN A 80 -5.50 1.25 -13.89
CA ASN A 80 -5.83 2.68 -13.86
C ASN A 80 -6.53 3.19 -12.57
N ILE A 81 -6.79 2.32 -11.60
CA ILE A 81 -7.28 2.70 -10.28
C ILE A 81 -6.11 2.86 -9.30
N PRO A 82 -6.25 3.67 -8.24
CA PRO A 82 -5.21 3.81 -7.22
C PRO A 82 -4.90 2.47 -6.54
N VAL A 83 -3.61 2.18 -6.38
CA VAL A 83 -3.13 0.99 -5.65
C VAL A 83 -2.15 1.41 -4.57
N LEU A 84 -2.43 1.04 -3.32
CA LEU A 84 -1.53 1.21 -2.18
C LEU A 84 -0.98 -0.15 -1.76
N GLY A 85 0.34 -0.30 -1.76
CA GLY A 85 1.02 -1.43 -1.14
C GLY A 85 1.51 -1.07 0.26
N ILE A 86 1.15 -1.90 1.25
CA ILE A 86 1.58 -1.77 2.65
C ILE A 86 2.58 -2.86 2.96
N CYS A 87 3.78 -2.52 3.45
CA CYS A 87 4.84 -3.43 3.84
C CYS A 87 5.15 -4.46 2.74
N PHE A 88 4.69 -5.70 2.87
CA PHE A 88 4.85 -6.73 1.83
C PHE A 88 4.20 -6.33 0.50
N GLY A 89 3.03 -5.68 0.52
CA GLY A 89 2.38 -5.16 -0.68
C GLY A 89 3.22 -4.12 -1.42
N HIS A 90 3.96 -3.25 -0.72
CA HIS A 90 4.94 -2.33 -1.32
C HIS A 90 6.09 -3.09 -1.99
N GLN A 91 6.58 -4.15 -1.34
CA GLN A 91 7.64 -4.99 -1.88
C GLN A 91 7.18 -5.75 -3.15
N ILE A 92 5.94 -6.26 -3.17
CA ILE A 92 5.31 -6.89 -4.35
C ILE A 92 5.24 -5.90 -5.51
N ILE A 93 4.69 -4.69 -5.31
CA ILE A 93 4.63 -3.65 -6.34
C ILE A 93 6.03 -3.39 -6.90
N SER A 94 7.00 -3.21 -6.02
CA SER A 94 8.37 -2.91 -6.43
C SER A 94 8.97 -4.04 -7.25
N LYS A 95 8.82 -5.29 -6.82
CA LYS A 95 9.36 -6.45 -7.53
C LYS A 95 8.70 -6.68 -8.88
N GLU A 96 7.37 -6.68 -8.93
CA GLU A 96 6.61 -6.97 -10.17
C GLU A 96 6.86 -5.92 -11.27
N LEU A 97 7.26 -4.71 -10.88
CA LEU A 97 7.56 -3.61 -11.82
C LEU A 97 9.06 -3.44 -12.11
N GLY A 98 9.91 -4.42 -11.74
CA GLY A 98 11.32 -4.44 -12.08
C GLY A 98 12.26 -3.74 -11.08
N GLY A 99 11.77 -3.43 -9.90
CA GLY A 99 12.59 -3.04 -8.76
C GLY A 99 13.31 -4.24 -8.13
N LYS A 100 14.07 -3.99 -7.07
CA LYS A 100 14.77 -5.04 -6.31
C LYS A 100 14.40 -4.97 -4.84
N VAL A 101 14.10 -6.12 -4.26
CA VAL A 101 13.88 -6.32 -2.84
C VAL A 101 14.96 -7.24 -2.33
N LYS A 102 15.49 -7.01 -1.14
CA LYS A 102 16.48 -7.84 -0.48
C LYS A 102 16.15 -7.96 1.00
N GLN A 103 16.68 -9.00 1.62
CA GLN A 103 16.69 -9.09 3.07
C GLN A 103 17.49 -7.92 3.63
N SER A 104 16.89 -7.16 4.55
CA SER A 104 17.56 -6.04 5.19
C SER A 104 18.64 -6.55 6.14
N LYS A 105 19.78 -5.86 6.18
CA LYS A 105 20.83 -6.11 7.16
C LYS A 105 20.41 -5.69 8.56
N SER A 106 19.61 -4.64 8.66
CA SER A 106 19.02 -4.14 9.90
C SER A 106 17.51 -4.36 9.83
N ARG A 107 17.03 -5.46 10.46
CA ARG A 107 15.60 -5.67 10.64
C ARG A 107 15.02 -4.49 11.41
N GLU A 108 13.93 -3.91 10.92
CA GLU A 108 13.33 -2.73 11.53
C GLU A 108 11.97 -3.10 12.13
N PHE A 109 11.93 -3.12 13.48
CA PHE A 109 10.73 -3.39 14.26
C PHE A 109 10.52 -2.30 15.30
N GLY A 110 9.28 -1.81 15.42
CA GLY A 110 8.92 -0.79 16.39
C GLY A 110 8.82 0.61 15.78
N LEU A 111 8.98 1.61 16.63
CA LEU A 111 8.80 3.01 16.27
C LEU A 111 10.00 3.51 15.45
N ALA A 112 9.71 4.11 14.29
CA ALA A 112 10.70 4.74 13.43
C ALA A 112 10.23 6.13 13.00
N LYS A 113 11.19 7.01 12.71
CA LYS A 113 10.91 8.37 12.25
C LYS A 113 11.08 8.45 10.72
N VAL A 114 9.99 8.74 10.02
CA VAL A 114 10.00 9.00 8.58
C VAL A 114 10.21 10.48 8.34
N LYS A 115 11.19 10.82 7.52
CA LYS A 115 11.47 12.18 7.05
C LYS A 115 10.91 12.38 5.66
N LYS A 116 10.23 13.50 5.44
CA LYS A 116 9.71 13.91 4.13
C LYS A 116 10.87 14.18 3.17
N VAL A 117 10.73 13.69 1.95
CA VAL A 117 11.66 13.95 0.83
C VAL A 117 11.01 14.84 -0.22
N LYS A 118 9.72 14.57 -0.51
CA LYS A 118 8.93 15.32 -1.49
C LYS A 118 7.46 15.38 -1.05
N GLU A 119 6.74 16.35 -1.61
CA GLU A 119 5.28 16.39 -1.49
C GLU A 119 4.62 15.28 -2.31
N SER A 120 3.52 14.74 -1.77
CA SER A 120 2.69 13.75 -2.42
C SER A 120 1.25 13.89 -1.95
N ILE A 121 0.31 13.55 -2.82
CA ILE A 121 -1.10 13.48 -2.46
C ILE A 121 -1.33 12.42 -1.36
N LEU A 122 -0.57 11.33 -1.36
CA LEU A 122 -0.66 10.28 -0.34
C LEU A 122 -0.31 10.80 1.05
N THR A 123 0.59 11.77 1.14
CA THR A 123 1.14 12.26 2.41
C THR A 123 0.71 13.68 2.77
N LYS A 124 -0.33 14.20 2.10
CA LYS A 124 -0.96 15.44 2.49
C LYS A 124 -1.42 15.30 3.95
N ASP A 125 -1.09 16.25 4.79
CA ASP A 125 -1.41 16.26 6.22
C ASP A 125 -0.78 15.11 7.07
N PHE A 126 0.06 14.26 6.45
CA PHE A 126 0.77 13.21 7.16
C PHE A 126 1.99 13.72 7.94
N PHE A 127 2.76 14.64 7.35
CA PHE A 127 4.00 15.12 7.97
C PHE A 127 3.78 16.33 8.86
N THR A 128 4.11 16.20 10.15
CA THR A 128 4.24 17.33 11.06
C THR A 128 5.70 17.78 11.08
N LYS A 129 5.98 19.05 10.76
CA LYS A 129 7.36 19.59 10.69
C LYS A 129 8.32 18.74 9.83
N ASN A 130 7.85 18.25 8.67
CA ASN A 130 8.61 17.41 7.72
C ASN A 130 9.00 16.02 8.21
N GLU A 131 8.46 15.54 9.32
CA GLU A 131 8.67 14.18 9.83
C GLU A 131 7.42 13.64 10.51
N ASN A 132 7.36 12.32 10.67
CA ASN A 132 6.33 11.65 11.45
C ASN A 132 6.84 10.33 12.01
N ASN A 133 6.23 9.88 13.11
CA ASN A 133 6.51 8.58 13.70
C ASN A 133 5.61 7.52 13.06
N VAL A 134 6.19 6.36 12.76
CA VAL A 134 5.52 5.23 12.13
C VAL A 134 5.94 3.93 12.79
N TRP A 135 5.09 2.90 12.67
CA TRP A 135 5.40 1.57 13.17
C TRP A 135 5.97 0.70 12.06
N MET A 136 7.20 0.23 12.23
CA MET A 136 7.88 -0.69 11.32
C MET A 136 7.73 -2.14 11.81
N SER A 137 7.61 -3.05 10.87
CA SER A 137 7.61 -4.49 11.11
C SER A 137 8.03 -5.22 9.85
N HIS A 138 9.34 -5.16 9.52
CA HIS A 138 9.84 -5.80 8.31
C HIS A 138 11.27 -6.33 8.46
N ALA A 139 11.54 -7.44 7.76
CA ALA A 139 12.86 -8.03 7.62
C ALA A 139 13.45 -7.83 6.21
N ASP A 140 12.59 -7.51 5.23
CA ASP A 140 12.96 -7.26 3.85
C ASP A 140 12.75 -5.80 3.49
N GLU A 141 13.56 -5.28 2.56
CA GLU A 141 13.49 -3.90 2.10
C GLU A 141 13.61 -3.79 0.59
N VAL A 142 12.97 -2.77 0.03
CA VAL A 142 13.20 -2.37 -1.36
C VAL A 142 14.57 -1.69 -1.46
N THR A 143 15.45 -2.22 -2.31
CA THR A 143 16.81 -1.69 -2.52
C THR A 143 16.99 -0.95 -3.84
N LYS A 144 16.06 -1.16 -4.79
CA LYS A 144 15.98 -0.43 -6.05
C LYS A 144 14.52 -0.23 -6.43
N LEU A 145 14.15 1.01 -6.70
CA LEU A 145 12.81 1.33 -7.20
C LEU A 145 12.63 0.92 -8.66
N PRO A 146 11.40 0.58 -9.06
CA PRO A 146 11.03 0.50 -10.46
C PRO A 146 11.18 1.85 -11.16
N LYS A 147 11.21 1.81 -12.50
CA LYS A 147 11.24 3.03 -13.32
C LYS A 147 10.04 3.94 -13.00
N ASP A 148 10.26 5.24 -13.03
CA ASP A 148 9.27 6.31 -12.82
C ASP A 148 8.68 6.40 -11.40
N PHE A 149 9.18 5.62 -10.44
CA PHE A 149 8.85 5.81 -9.03
C PHE A 149 9.71 6.91 -8.40
N LYS A 150 9.09 7.67 -7.49
CA LYS A 150 9.74 8.74 -6.70
C LYS A 150 9.73 8.37 -5.23
N VAL A 151 10.77 8.77 -4.52
CA VAL A 151 10.84 8.69 -3.06
C VAL A 151 10.10 9.90 -2.48
N ILE A 152 9.15 9.64 -1.61
CA ILE A 152 8.35 10.64 -0.90
C ILE A 152 8.80 10.77 0.56
N GLY A 153 9.13 9.66 1.19
CA GLY A 153 9.63 9.62 2.55
C GLY A 153 10.66 8.53 2.77
N LYS A 154 11.56 8.74 3.72
CA LYS A 154 12.63 7.79 4.10
C LYS A 154 12.83 7.74 5.61
N THR A 155 13.30 6.61 6.13
CA THR A 155 13.87 6.50 7.47
C THR A 155 15.40 6.41 7.39
N ASN A 156 16.05 6.28 8.52
CA ASN A 156 17.51 6.06 8.53
C ASN A 156 17.87 4.68 7.91
N ASN A 157 17.00 3.68 8.08
CA ASN A 157 17.25 2.31 7.64
C ASN A 157 16.50 1.95 6.33
N ALA A 158 15.34 2.57 6.06
CA ALA A 158 14.53 2.32 4.87
C ALA A 158 14.53 3.54 3.93
N LYS A 159 15.43 3.51 2.94
CA LYS A 159 15.57 4.58 1.93
C LYS A 159 14.28 4.80 1.12
N PHE A 160 13.51 3.76 0.89
CA PHE A 160 12.29 3.75 0.07
C PHE A 160 11.05 3.48 0.93
N CYS A 161 10.93 4.24 2.04
CA CYS A 161 9.88 4.05 3.04
C CYS A 161 8.50 4.46 2.53
N ILE A 162 8.41 5.57 1.81
CA ILE A 162 7.20 6.02 1.09
C ILE A 162 7.61 6.32 -0.34
N VAL A 163 6.90 5.71 -1.29
CA VAL A 163 7.17 5.86 -2.71
C VAL A 163 5.89 6.01 -3.52
N GLU A 164 6.00 6.64 -4.67
CA GLU A 164 4.87 6.78 -5.60
C GLU A 164 5.28 6.75 -7.06
N ASN A 165 4.37 6.27 -7.89
CA ASN A 165 4.30 6.56 -9.31
C ASN A 165 2.94 7.23 -9.58
N SER A 166 2.92 8.55 -9.57
CA SER A 166 1.68 9.35 -9.68
C SER A 166 0.96 9.11 -11.02
N LYS A 167 1.72 8.89 -12.11
CA LYS A 167 1.16 8.62 -13.45
C LYS A 167 0.34 7.33 -13.47
N LYS A 168 0.84 6.29 -12.80
CA LYS A 168 0.17 4.99 -12.69
C LYS A 168 -0.72 4.87 -11.46
N LYS A 169 -0.80 5.90 -10.62
CA LYS A 169 -1.52 5.90 -9.34
C LYS A 169 -1.09 4.75 -8.42
N LEU A 170 0.21 4.44 -8.40
CA LEU A 170 0.78 3.39 -7.56
C LEU A 170 1.55 4.01 -6.40
N PHE A 171 1.25 3.53 -5.20
CA PHE A 171 1.81 4.02 -3.96
C PHE A 171 2.34 2.85 -3.13
N GLY A 172 3.44 3.06 -2.43
CA GLY A 172 4.02 2.06 -1.54
C GLY A 172 4.48 2.67 -0.24
N ILE A 173 4.15 2.01 0.87
CA ILE A 173 4.63 2.36 2.21
C ILE A 173 5.21 1.13 2.90
N GLN A 174 6.36 1.28 3.55
CA GLN A 174 7.02 0.16 4.22
C GLN A 174 6.48 -0.10 5.62
N PHE A 175 5.92 0.90 6.27
CA PHE A 175 5.36 0.83 7.61
C PHE A 175 3.87 0.42 7.60
N HIS A 176 3.34 0.19 8.81
CA HIS A 176 1.96 -0.21 9.03
C HIS A 176 1.11 0.99 9.49
N PRO A 177 0.31 1.60 8.59
CA PRO A 177 -0.55 2.74 8.94
C PRO A 177 -1.76 2.36 9.77
N GLU A 178 -2.15 1.09 9.75
CA GLU A 178 -3.33 0.56 10.42
C GLU A 178 -3.17 0.43 11.93
N VAL A 179 -1.92 0.42 12.43
CA VAL A 179 -1.66 0.30 13.88
C VAL A 179 -1.72 1.64 14.59
N THR A 180 -2.14 1.64 15.85
CA THR A 180 -2.43 2.85 16.65
C THR A 180 -1.24 3.79 16.89
N HIS A 181 -0.03 3.29 16.74
CA HIS A 181 1.20 4.06 16.92
C HIS A 181 1.63 4.88 15.67
N THR A 182 0.87 4.78 14.59
CA THR A 182 1.08 5.58 13.39
C THR A 182 -0.03 6.62 13.29
N ASN A 183 0.30 7.91 13.46
CA ASN A 183 -0.65 8.99 13.24
C ASN A 183 -0.91 9.12 11.74
N LEU A 184 -1.92 8.44 11.23
CA LEU A 184 -2.26 8.47 9.81
C LEU A 184 -3.73 8.74 9.56
N SER A 185 -3.95 9.74 8.74
CA SER A 185 -5.19 9.87 7.99
C SER A 185 -5.05 9.09 6.67
N LEU A 186 -5.67 7.91 6.58
CA LEU A 186 -5.80 7.15 5.31
C LEU A 186 -6.78 7.83 4.33
N ILE A 187 -7.22 9.06 4.63
CA ILE A 187 -8.28 9.79 3.93
C ILE A 187 -7.98 9.98 2.45
N HIS A 188 -6.70 10.07 2.07
CA HIS A 188 -6.34 10.47 0.71
C HIS A 188 -6.35 9.36 -0.34
N ILE A 189 -6.51 8.09 0.06
CA ILE A 189 -6.65 6.99 -0.92
C ILE A 189 -8.06 6.98 -1.53
N SER A 190 -9.03 7.54 -0.81
CA SER A 190 -10.45 7.54 -1.21
C SER A 190 -10.90 8.82 -1.93
N GLU A 191 -10.09 9.88 -1.95
CA GLU A 191 -10.45 11.19 -2.52
C GLU A 191 -9.78 11.61 -3.86
N PRO A 192 -9.24 10.73 -4.72
CA PRO A 192 -8.76 11.17 -6.03
C PRO A 192 -9.89 11.62 -6.96
N THR A 193 -11.15 11.57 -6.53
CA THR A 193 -12.32 11.76 -7.42
C THR A 193 -13.31 12.84 -6.97
N ARG A 194 -13.07 13.58 -5.88
CA ARG A 194 -13.85 14.79 -5.60
C ARG A 194 -13.20 16.01 -6.29
N ARG A 195 -13.52 16.21 -7.54
CA ARG A 195 -13.61 17.48 -8.25
C ARG A 195 -15.01 17.63 -8.81
#